data_06ff8b87dd98916f6db0ba2618a75de0
#
_entry.id   06ff8b87dd98916f6db0ba2618a75de0
#
_cell.length_a   1.000
_cell.length_b   1.000
_cell.length_c   1.000
_cell.angle_alpha   90.00
_cell.angle_beta   90.00
_cell.angle_gamma   90.00
#
_symmetry.space_group_name_H-M   'P 1'
#
loop_
_entity.id
_entity.type
_entity.pdbx_description
1 polymer ?
#
loop_
_entity_poly.entity_id
_entity_poly.type
_entity_poly.pdbx_seq_one_letter_code
_entity_poly.pdbx_strand_id
1 'polypeptide(L)'
;MLAALWQRDAPLAVQVIFWELRLPVALSALVVGASLAVAGVQMQTVLNNPLASPFTLGLSAAASFGAAIGLVLGVTILPAAAVAYAIPVNAFLVSMAAALFIYRLSRKPGITSEMIVLLGTTLVFSFTALLEALQYVAPDQALSAVVFWTMGSLSRANWLKLAIMLSLIHISEPTRLLSIS
;
A
#
# COMPACT_ATOMS: atom_id res chain seq x y z
N MET A 1 16.28 -4.75 28.85
CA MET A 1 15.26 -4.92 27.83
C MET A 1 15.56 -6.07 26.87
N LEU A 2 16.76 -6.18 26.29
CA LEU A 2 17.14 -7.31 25.44
C LEU A 2 17.23 -8.67 26.21
N ALA A 3 17.63 -8.67 27.48
CA ALA A 3 17.66 -9.88 28.32
C ALA A 3 16.25 -10.46 28.57
N ALA A 4 15.21 -9.63 28.57
CA ALA A 4 13.81 -10.07 28.73
C ALA A 4 13.28 -10.85 27.51
N LEU A 5 13.95 -10.78 26.37
CA LEU A 5 13.61 -11.52 25.15
C LEU A 5 13.98 -12.99 25.24
N TRP A 6 15.00 -13.30 26.01
CA TRP A 6 15.57 -14.65 26.12
C TRP A 6 15.19 -15.38 27.42
N GLN A 7 14.78 -14.61 28.45
CA GLN A 7 14.38 -15.17 29.74
C GLN A 7 12.86 -15.35 29.79
N ARG A 8 12.43 -16.59 29.90
CA ARG A 8 10.99 -16.98 30.13
C ARG A 8 10.40 -16.40 31.44
N ASP A 9 11.20 -15.73 32.27
CA ASP A 9 10.82 -15.16 33.57
C ASP A 9 10.39 -13.69 33.50
N ALA A 10 10.29 -13.10 32.30
CA ALA A 10 9.81 -11.73 32.16
C ALA A 10 8.30 -11.66 32.52
N PRO A 11 7.84 -10.57 33.18
CA PRO A 11 6.43 -10.35 33.45
C PRO A 11 5.56 -10.52 32.20
N LEU A 12 4.39 -11.15 32.33
CA LEU A 12 3.50 -11.43 31.20
C LEU A 12 3.21 -10.20 30.33
N ALA A 13 3.07 -9.02 30.97
CA ALA A 13 2.86 -7.75 30.28
C ALA A 13 4.03 -7.40 29.32
N VAL A 14 5.26 -7.66 29.73
CA VAL A 14 6.46 -7.40 28.90
C VAL A 14 6.51 -8.35 27.71
N GLN A 15 6.16 -9.62 27.92
CA GLN A 15 6.09 -10.63 26.85
C GLN A 15 5.04 -10.24 25.81
N VAL A 16 3.82 -9.88 26.24
CA VAL A 16 2.74 -9.46 25.34
C VAL A 16 3.12 -8.21 24.56
N ILE A 17 3.67 -7.19 25.23
CA ILE A 17 4.10 -5.95 24.56
C ILE A 17 5.16 -6.24 23.49
N PHE A 18 6.08 -7.13 23.77
CA PHE A 18 7.15 -7.44 22.83
C PHE A 18 6.66 -8.31 21.67
N TRP A 19 6.05 -9.45 21.96
CA TRP A 19 5.69 -10.44 20.95
C TRP A 19 4.44 -10.07 20.13
N GLU A 20 3.43 -9.44 20.77
CA GLU A 20 2.17 -9.15 20.11
C GLU A 20 2.08 -7.72 19.54
N LEU A 21 2.86 -6.77 20.08
CA LEU A 21 2.81 -5.39 19.62
C LEU A 21 4.09 -4.94 18.92
N ARG A 22 5.24 -5.07 19.56
CA ARG A 22 6.51 -4.49 19.03
C ARG A 22 7.10 -5.26 17.88
N LEU A 23 7.17 -6.57 18.00
CA LEU A 23 7.80 -7.42 17.00
C LEU A 23 7.04 -7.45 15.67
N PRO A 24 5.70 -7.61 15.63
CA PRO A 24 4.96 -7.53 14.38
C PRO A 24 5.10 -6.18 13.68
N VAL A 25 5.13 -5.08 14.43
CA VAL A 25 5.33 -3.73 13.86
C VAL A 25 6.72 -3.59 13.25
N ALA A 26 7.77 -4.01 13.95
CA ALA A 26 9.15 -3.94 13.46
C ALA A 26 9.35 -4.79 12.20
N LEU A 27 8.85 -6.04 12.22
CA LEU A 27 8.93 -6.92 11.05
C LEU A 27 8.10 -6.38 9.87
N SER A 28 6.92 -5.81 10.13
CA SER A 28 6.10 -5.19 9.09
C SER A 28 6.80 -3.98 8.45
N ALA A 29 7.55 -3.19 9.23
CA ALA A 29 8.34 -2.08 8.69
C ALA A 29 9.41 -2.57 7.70
N LEU A 30 10.12 -3.65 8.05
CA LEU A 30 11.12 -4.26 7.17
C LEU A 30 10.47 -4.81 5.89
N VAL A 31 9.36 -5.54 6.02
CA VAL A 31 8.65 -6.15 4.90
C VAL A 31 8.09 -5.10 3.95
N VAL A 32 7.44 -4.05 4.48
CA VAL A 32 6.92 -2.93 3.68
C VAL A 32 8.05 -2.19 2.97
N GLY A 33 9.15 -1.89 3.67
CA GLY A 33 10.32 -1.23 3.08
C GLY A 33 10.94 -2.05 1.95
N ALA A 34 11.13 -3.35 2.16
CA ALA A 34 11.64 -4.26 1.14
C ALA A 34 10.69 -4.33 -0.08
N SER A 35 9.37 -4.43 0.14
CA SER A 35 8.37 -4.45 -0.94
C SER A 35 8.42 -3.19 -1.79
N LEU A 36 8.49 -2.02 -1.15
CA LEU A 36 8.58 -0.74 -1.87
C LEU A 36 9.88 -0.60 -2.64
N ALA A 37 11.00 -1.08 -2.07
CA ALA A 37 12.30 -1.07 -2.75
C ALA A 37 12.27 -1.95 -4.00
N VAL A 38 11.77 -3.19 -3.91
CA VAL A 38 11.65 -4.12 -5.04
C VAL A 38 10.73 -3.54 -6.11
N ALA A 39 9.54 -3.05 -5.73
CA ALA A 39 8.62 -2.43 -6.67
C ALA A 39 9.25 -1.19 -7.36
N GLY A 40 9.99 -0.37 -6.62
CA GLY A 40 10.70 0.78 -7.15
C GLY A 40 11.75 0.37 -8.18
N VAL A 41 12.62 -0.59 -7.87
CA VAL A 41 13.66 -1.08 -8.78
C VAL A 41 13.04 -1.68 -10.05
N GLN A 42 11.98 -2.48 -9.92
CA GLN A 42 11.28 -3.04 -11.08
C GLN A 42 10.70 -1.95 -11.98
N MET A 43 10.05 -0.93 -11.40
CA MET A 43 9.51 0.20 -12.17
C MET A 43 10.60 1.01 -12.87
N GLN A 44 11.70 1.31 -12.18
CA GLN A 44 12.85 2.01 -12.75
C GLN A 44 13.45 1.23 -13.92
N THR A 45 13.58 -0.08 -13.78
CA THR A 45 14.12 -0.97 -14.83
C THR A 45 13.18 -1.03 -16.03
N VAL A 46 11.89 -1.27 -15.81
CA VAL A 46 10.90 -1.41 -16.91
C VAL A 46 10.72 -0.12 -17.68
N LEU A 47 10.70 1.02 -16.97
CA LEU A 47 10.53 2.35 -17.58
C LEU A 47 11.86 2.98 -18.02
N ASN A 48 12.99 2.31 -17.75
CA ASN A 48 14.34 2.86 -17.98
C ASN A 48 14.45 4.32 -17.47
N ASN A 49 13.89 4.59 -16.28
CA ASN A 49 13.81 5.90 -15.68
C ASN A 49 14.04 5.82 -14.16
N PRO A 50 15.13 6.40 -13.64
CA PRO A 50 15.45 6.33 -12.21
C PRO A 50 14.46 7.08 -11.31
N LEU A 51 13.61 7.93 -11.87
CA LEU A 51 12.60 8.70 -11.14
C LEU A 51 11.26 7.94 -11.01
N ALA A 52 11.13 6.77 -11.65
CA ALA A 52 9.91 5.99 -11.57
C ALA A 52 9.74 5.33 -10.20
N SER A 53 8.55 5.42 -9.65
CA SER A 53 8.16 4.78 -8.38
C SER A 53 6.64 4.62 -8.32
N PRO A 54 6.10 3.79 -7.40
CA PRO A 54 4.66 3.70 -7.18
C PRO A 54 4.00 5.06 -6.83
N PHE A 55 4.75 5.97 -6.21
CA PHE A 55 4.29 7.33 -5.89
C PHE A 55 4.19 8.19 -7.14
N THR A 56 5.24 8.23 -7.96
CA THR A 56 5.28 9.05 -9.19
C THR A 56 4.30 8.58 -10.26
N LEU A 57 3.91 7.31 -10.22
CA LEU A 57 2.87 6.76 -11.10
C LEU A 57 1.44 6.92 -10.55
N GLY A 58 1.25 7.60 -9.42
CA GLY A 58 -0.07 7.92 -8.88
C GLY A 58 -0.79 6.76 -8.19
N LEU A 59 -0.16 5.61 -8.00
CA LEU A 59 -0.81 4.44 -7.40
C LEU A 59 -1.17 4.68 -5.93
N SER A 60 -0.33 5.41 -5.19
CA SER A 60 -0.62 5.79 -3.80
C SER A 60 -1.78 6.79 -3.70
N ALA A 61 -1.84 7.78 -4.60
CA ALA A 61 -2.96 8.73 -4.65
C ALA A 61 -4.27 8.02 -5.00
N ALA A 62 -4.24 7.08 -5.96
CA ALA A 62 -5.37 6.24 -6.31
C ALA A 62 -5.86 5.39 -5.12
N ALA A 63 -4.93 4.80 -4.34
CA ALA A 63 -5.25 4.05 -3.14
C ALA A 63 -5.90 4.94 -2.07
N SER A 64 -5.38 6.15 -1.85
CA SER A 64 -5.94 7.12 -0.91
C SER A 64 -7.36 7.54 -1.29
N PHE A 65 -7.60 7.81 -2.56
CA PHE A 65 -8.94 8.09 -3.07
C PHE A 65 -9.89 6.90 -2.89
N GLY A 66 -9.43 5.67 -3.20
CA GLY A 66 -10.21 4.45 -2.98
C GLY A 66 -10.59 4.22 -1.52
N ALA A 67 -9.68 4.47 -0.59
CA ALA A 67 -9.97 4.43 0.84
C ALA A 67 -11.00 5.49 1.25
N ALA A 68 -10.88 6.72 0.73
CA ALA A 68 -11.78 7.82 1.03
C ALA A 68 -13.21 7.54 0.54
N ILE A 69 -13.40 6.88 -0.61
CA ILE A 69 -14.73 6.41 -1.05
C ILE A 69 -15.39 5.55 0.03
N GLY A 70 -14.65 4.60 0.60
CA GLY A 70 -15.17 3.76 1.68
C GLY A 70 -15.46 4.52 2.96
N LEU A 71 -14.56 5.44 3.34
CA LEU A 71 -14.66 6.19 4.61
C LEU A 71 -15.74 7.28 4.59
N VAL A 72 -15.89 8.00 3.47
CA VAL A 72 -16.80 9.15 3.35
C VAL A 72 -18.18 8.71 2.85
N LEU A 73 -18.22 7.87 1.81
CA LEU A 73 -19.47 7.48 1.17
C LEU A 73 -20.02 6.15 1.70
N GLY A 74 -19.25 5.42 2.52
CA GLY A 74 -19.64 4.10 3.02
C GLY A 74 -19.76 3.02 1.93
N VAL A 75 -19.26 3.30 0.71
CA VAL A 75 -19.37 2.40 -0.43
C VAL A 75 -18.33 1.29 -0.32
N THR A 76 -18.77 0.05 -0.38
CA THR A 76 -17.93 -1.14 -0.45
C THR A 76 -18.60 -2.23 -1.27
N ILE A 77 -17.79 -3.02 -1.97
CA ILE A 77 -18.26 -4.23 -2.66
C ILE A 77 -18.30 -5.45 -1.76
N LEU A 78 -17.81 -5.33 -0.51
CA LEU A 78 -17.73 -6.44 0.42
C LEU A 78 -19.06 -6.69 1.14
N PRO A 79 -19.40 -7.96 1.40
CA PRO A 79 -20.55 -8.31 2.24
C PRO A 79 -20.35 -7.81 3.67
N ALA A 80 -21.45 -7.66 4.42
CA ALA A 80 -21.45 -7.15 5.80
C ALA A 80 -20.47 -7.88 6.74
N ALA A 81 -20.27 -9.18 6.55
CA ALA A 81 -19.32 -9.99 7.32
C ALA A 81 -17.84 -9.59 7.12
N ALA A 82 -17.51 -8.90 6.03
CA ALA A 82 -16.14 -8.53 5.67
C ALA A 82 -15.89 -7.00 5.68
N VAL A 83 -16.83 -6.22 6.22
CA VAL A 83 -16.75 -4.73 6.26
C VAL A 83 -15.46 -4.22 6.91
N ALA A 84 -14.89 -4.94 7.86
CA ALA A 84 -13.61 -4.57 8.49
C ALA A 84 -12.44 -4.43 7.48
N TYR A 85 -12.54 -5.09 6.32
CA TYR A 85 -11.55 -5.01 5.24
C TYR A 85 -11.97 -4.09 4.08
N ALA A 86 -13.12 -3.43 4.18
CA ALA A 86 -13.69 -2.62 3.10
C ALA A 86 -12.72 -1.53 2.63
N ILE A 87 -12.13 -0.78 3.56
CA ILE A 87 -11.25 0.33 3.25
C ILE A 87 -9.97 -0.13 2.53
N PRO A 88 -9.20 -1.12 3.05
CA PRO A 88 -8.06 -1.66 2.33
C PRO A 88 -8.40 -2.26 0.96
N VAL A 89 -9.55 -2.92 0.84
CA VAL A 89 -9.98 -3.51 -0.44
C VAL A 89 -10.35 -2.44 -1.46
N ASN A 90 -11.09 -1.40 -1.06
CA ASN A 90 -11.38 -0.27 -1.95
C ASN A 90 -10.09 0.43 -2.41
N ALA A 91 -9.15 0.69 -1.50
CA ALA A 91 -7.85 1.25 -1.82
C ALA A 91 -7.09 0.39 -2.84
N PHE A 92 -7.05 -0.92 -2.61
CA PHE A 92 -6.40 -1.86 -3.52
C PHE A 92 -7.05 -1.88 -4.90
N LEU A 93 -8.39 -1.91 -4.99
CA LEU A 93 -9.11 -1.97 -6.26
C LEU A 93 -8.91 -0.71 -7.10
N VAL A 94 -8.96 0.46 -6.49
CA VAL A 94 -8.76 1.72 -7.24
C VAL A 94 -7.30 1.85 -7.68
N SER A 95 -6.34 1.49 -6.83
CA SER A 95 -4.93 1.44 -7.19
C SER A 95 -4.65 0.43 -8.31
N MET A 96 -5.27 -0.75 -8.25
CA MET A 96 -5.16 -1.77 -9.29
C MET A 96 -5.78 -1.30 -10.61
N ALA A 97 -6.92 -0.63 -10.57
CA ALA A 97 -7.54 -0.04 -11.78
C ALA A 97 -6.62 1.00 -12.41
N ALA A 98 -5.99 1.87 -11.61
CA ALA A 98 -4.99 2.84 -12.08
C ALA A 98 -3.77 2.14 -12.70
N ALA A 99 -3.24 1.10 -12.05
CA ALA A 99 -2.12 0.31 -12.58
C ALA A 99 -2.46 -0.37 -13.91
N LEU A 100 -3.65 -0.96 -14.01
CA LEU A 100 -4.13 -1.59 -15.26
C LEU A 100 -4.35 -0.56 -16.36
N PHE A 101 -4.81 0.64 -16.03
CA PHE A 101 -4.96 1.74 -16.98
C PHE A 101 -3.59 2.15 -17.56
N ILE A 102 -2.59 2.37 -16.69
CA ILE A 102 -1.20 2.67 -17.10
C ILE A 102 -0.65 1.53 -17.96
N TYR A 103 -0.80 0.29 -17.53
CA TYR A 103 -0.33 -0.89 -18.27
C TYR A 103 -0.95 -1.00 -19.66
N ARG A 104 -2.27 -0.82 -19.79
CA ARG A 104 -2.93 -0.85 -21.09
C ARG A 104 -2.46 0.27 -22.01
N LEU A 105 -2.21 1.46 -21.45
CA LEU A 105 -1.75 2.60 -22.22
C LEU A 105 -0.30 2.40 -22.65
N SER A 106 0.57 1.86 -21.79
CA SER A 106 1.98 1.60 -22.10
C SER A 106 2.19 0.62 -23.26
N ARG A 107 1.18 -0.20 -23.56
CA ARG A 107 1.23 -1.14 -24.69
C ARG A 107 0.83 -0.55 -26.04
N LYS A 108 0.40 0.70 -26.08
CA LYS A 108 0.03 1.35 -27.34
C LYS A 108 1.30 1.79 -28.11
N PRO A 109 1.32 1.62 -29.46
CA PRO A 109 2.43 2.09 -30.27
C PRO A 109 2.66 3.60 -30.10
N GLY A 110 3.91 4.02 -30.02
CA GLY A 110 4.29 5.42 -29.88
C GLY A 110 4.30 5.98 -28.45
N ILE A 111 3.91 5.20 -27.43
CA ILE A 111 4.03 5.62 -26.05
C ILE A 111 5.46 5.39 -25.55
N THR A 112 6.10 6.47 -25.07
CA THR A 112 7.45 6.43 -24.50
C THR A 112 7.40 6.35 -22.96
N SER A 113 8.52 6.01 -22.32
CA SER A 113 8.64 5.97 -20.86
C SER A 113 8.36 7.34 -20.23
N GLU A 114 8.80 8.42 -20.88
CA GLU A 114 8.55 9.79 -20.41
C GLU A 114 7.06 10.12 -20.42
N MET A 115 6.33 9.67 -21.44
CA MET A 115 4.87 9.85 -21.50
C MET A 115 4.16 9.09 -20.36
N ILE A 116 4.67 7.91 -19.98
CA ILE A 116 4.11 7.15 -18.85
C ILE A 116 4.36 7.86 -17.53
N VAL A 117 5.53 8.46 -17.33
CA VAL A 117 5.82 9.24 -16.12
C VAL A 117 4.96 10.52 -16.07
N LEU A 118 4.77 11.22 -17.20
CA LEU A 118 3.85 12.35 -17.29
C LEU A 118 2.39 11.96 -17.03
N LEU A 119 1.97 10.82 -17.53
CA LEU A 119 0.65 10.26 -17.20
C LEU A 119 0.53 9.97 -15.70
N GLY A 120 1.57 9.38 -15.11
CA GLY A 120 1.63 9.11 -13.66
C GLY A 120 1.43 10.38 -12.84
N THR A 121 2.16 11.45 -13.16
CA THR A 121 1.99 12.76 -12.48
C THR A 121 0.58 13.32 -12.68
N THR A 122 0.00 13.17 -13.86
CA THR A 122 -1.39 13.57 -14.12
C THR A 122 -2.36 12.78 -13.24
N LEU A 123 -2.14 11.47 -13.07
CA LEU A 123 -2.96 10.63 -12.18
C LEU A 123 -2.79 11.04 -10.71
N VAL A 124 -1.55 11.39 -10.26
CA VAL A 124 -1.33 11.94 -8.91
C VAL A 124 -2.24 13.14 -8.68
N PHE A 125 -2.17 14.16 -9.53
CA PHE A 125 -2.96 15.37 -9.37
C PHE A 125 -4.47 15.08 -9.47
N SER A 126 -4.89 14.23 -10.41
CA SER A 126 -6.29 13.88 -10.58
C SER A 126 -6.87 13.18 -9.35
N PHE A 127 -6.20 12.15 -8.83
CA PHE A 127 -6.66 11.43 -7.64
C PHE A 127 -6.56 12.27 -6.37
N THR A 128 -5.56 13.16 -6.26
CA THR A 128 -5.46 14.10 -5.15
C THR A 128 -6.61 15.10 -5.16
N ALA A 129 -6.93 15.68 -6.31
CA ALA A 129 -8.07 16.58 -6.42
C ALA A 129 -9.42 15.89 -6.11
N LEU A 130 -9.60 14.64 -6.56
CA LEU A 130 -10.78 13.84 -6.21
C LEU A 130 -10.85 13.52 -4.72
N LEU A 131 -9.71 13.22 -4.09
CA LEU A 131 -9.60 13.00 -2.66
C LEU A 131 -9.98 14.26 -1.88
N GLU A 132 -9.44 15.42 -2.27
CA GLU A 132 -9.74 16.72 -1.65
C GLU A 132 -11.24 17.08 -1.81
N ALA A 133 -11.82 16.79 -2.98
CA ALA A 133 -13.26 16.99 -3.18
C ALA A 133 -14.12 16.13 -2.25
N LEU A 134 -13.72 14.86 -2.02
CA LEU A 134 -14.38 14.01 -1.02
C LEU A 134 -14.19 14.52 0.41
N GLN A 135 -13.00 15.00 0.75
CA GLN A 135 -12.72 15.58 2.06
C GLN A 135 -13.55 16.85 2.31
N TYR A 136 -13.79 17.65 1.28
CA TYR A 136 -14.61 18.86 1.39
C TYR A 136 -16.07 18.58 1.77
N VAL A 137 -16.64 17.49 1.30
CA VAL A 137 -18.02 17.10 1.61
C VAL A 137 -18.14 16.11 2.77
N ALA A 138 -17.01 15.69 3.34
CA ALA A 138 -16.97 14.69 4.39
C ALA A 138 -17.45 15.25 5.73
N PRO A 139 -18.20 14.49 6.54
CA PRO A 139 -18.42 14.81 7.95
C PRO A 139 -17.07 14.78 8.71
N ASP A 140 -16.94 15.58 9.77
CA ASP A 140 -15.69 15.75 10.54
C ASP A 140 -15.06 14.42 10.97
N GLN A 141 -15.88 13.45 11.37
CA GLN A 141 -15.41 12.13 11.78
C GLN A 141 -14.80 11.36 10.61
N ALA A 142 -15.41 11.41 9.44
CA ALA A 142 -14.91 10.75 8.23
C ALA A 142 -13.66 11.47 7.70
N LEU A 143 -13.64 12.81 7.74
CA LEU A 143 -12.48 13.62 7.38
C LEU A 143 -11.25 13.23 8.21
N SER A 144 -11.40 13.18 9.53
CA SER A 144 -10.32 12.75 10.43
C SER A 144 -9.83 11.35 10.09
N ALA A 145 -10.75 10.41 9.81
CA ALA A 145 -10.40 9.04 9.44
C ALA A 145 -9.61 8.97 8.11
N VAL A 146 -10.00 9.78 7.10
CA VAL A 146 -9.26 9.88 5.82
C VAL A 146 -7.86 10.42 6.05
N VAL A 147 -7.70 11.49 6.82
CA VAL A 147 -6.39 12.08 7.13
C VAL A 147 -5.48 11.06 7.81
N PHE A 148 -5.96 10.38 8.87
CA PHE A 148 -5.17 9.34 9.54
C PHE A 148 -4.85 8.15 8.65
N TRP A 149 -5.73 7.80 7.72
CA TRP A 149 -5.49 6.72 6.78
C TRP A 149 -4.39 7.09 5.77
N THR A 150 -4.43 8.31 5.22
CA THR A 150 -3.45 8.80 4.23
C THR A 150 -2.06 9.00 4.83
N MET A 151 -1.96 9.37 6.11
CA MET A 151 -0.68 9.42 6.84
C MET A 151 -0.04 8.04 6.99
N GLY A 152 -0.86 6.98 6.98
CA GLY A 152 -0.40 5.61 7.16
C GLY A 152 0.01 5.31 8.61
N SER A 153 -0.04 4.05 8.99
CA SER A 153 0.42 3.60 10.31
C SER A 153 0.72 2.11 10.30
N LEU A 154 1.84 1.75 10.89
CA LEU A 154 2.20 0.35 11.17
C LEU A 154 1.74 -0.10 12.55
N SER A 155 1.17 0.79 13.39
CA SER A 155 0.75 0.46 14.76
C SER A 155 -0.35 -0.60 14.84
N ARG A 156 -1.07 -0.84 13.74
CA ARG A 156 -2.11 -1.88 13.61
C ARG A 156 -1.60 -3.16 12.94
N ALA A 157 -0.28 -3.30 12.77
CA ALA A 157 0.32 -4.53 12.27
C ALA A 157 0.12 -5.66 13.28
N ASN A 158 -0.17 -6.85 12.77
CA ASN A 158 -0.26 -8.08 13.53
C ASN A 158 0.30 -9.25 12.70
N TRP A 159 0.45 -10.41 13.31
CA TRP A 159 1.02 -11.59 12.67
C TRP A 159 0.28 -12.01 11.39
N LEU A 160 -1.05 -11.93 11.39
CA LEU A 160 -1.85 -12.28 10.20
C LEU A 160 -1.58 -11.33 9.03
N LYS A 161 -1.55 -10.03 9.28
CA LYS A 161 -1.26 -9.02 8.24
C LYS A 161 0.17 -9.16 7.73
N LEU A 162 1.13 -9.44 8.62
CA LEU A 162 2.52 -9.72 8.24
C LEU A 162 2.61 -10.94 7.33
N ALA A 163 1.94 -12.04 7.66
CA ALA A 163 1.90 -13.23 6.83
C ALA A 163 1.29 -12.97 5.44
N ILE A 164 0.21 -12.19 5.37
CA ILE A 164 -0.41 -11.78 4.09
C ILE A 164 0.58 -10.96 3.26
N MET A 165 1.26 -9.97 3.87
CA MET A 165 2.25 -9.15 3.15
C MET A 165 3.41 -10.00 2.62
N LEU A 166 3.94 -10.92 3.42
CA LEU A 166 5.00 -11.84 2.99
C LEU A 166 4.55 -12.75 1.85
N SER A 167 3.31 -13.25 1.86
CA SER A 167 2.77 -14.08 0.77
C SER A 167 2.66 -13.28 -0.53
N LEU A 168 2.24 -12.02 -0.47
CA LEU A 168 2.14 -11.14 -1.64
C LEU A 168 3.52 -10.84 -2.25
N ILE A 169 4.54 -10.62 -1.42
CA ILE A 169 5.92 -10.43 -1.89
C ILE A 169 6.41 -11.70 -2.59
N HIS A 170 6.19 -12.87 -1.99
CA HIS A 170 6.60 -14.14 -2.58
C HIS A 170 5.95 -14.41 -3.93
N ILE A 171 4.70 -14.02 -4.11
CA ILE A 171 3.99 -14.11 -5.41
C ILE A 171 4.58 -13.13 -6.44
N SER A 172 4.99 -11.94 -6.02
CA SER A 172 5.54 -10.92 -6.92
C SER A 172 6.98 -11.17 -7.35
N GLU A 173 7.71 -12.05 -6.63
CA GLU A 173 9.05 -12.52 -6.98
C GLU A 173 9.02 -13.99 -7.48
N PRO A 174 8.51 -14.26 -8.67
CA PRO A 174 8.67 -15.60 -9.24
C PRO A 174 10.17 -15.87 -9.43
N THR A 175 10.63 -16.99 -8.91
CA THR A 175 12.01 -17.51 -8.93
C THR A 175 12.64 -17.66 -10.32
N ARG A 176 12.43 -16.71 -11.22
CA ARG A 176 13.07 -16.67 -12.55
C ARG A 176 14.54 -16.24 -12.53
N LEU A 177 15.07 -15.83 -11.36
CA LEU A 177 16.48 -15.49 -11.23
C LEU A 177 17.43 -16.70 -11.29
N LEU A 178 16.92 -17.93 -11.29
CA LEU A 178 17.73 -19.15 -11.41
C LEU A 178 17.74 -19.77 -12.83
N SER A 179 17.16 -19.12 -13.83
CA SER A 179 17.14 -19.63 -15.21
C SER A 179 18.08 -18.88 -16.17
N ILE A 180 18.99 -18.05 -15.65
CA ILE A 180 20.07 -17.45 -16.42
C ILE A 180 21.36 -18.21 -16.08
N SER A 181 21.47 -19.39 -16.61
CA SER A 181 22.71 -20.13 -16.78
C SER A 181 22.74 -20.74 -18.19
#